data_8491086c80afbc1b767d917d62473112
#
_entry.id   8491086c80afbc1b767d917d62473112
#
_cell.length_a   1.000
_cell.length_b   1.000
_cell.length_c   1.000
_cell.angle_alpha   90.00
_cell.angle_beta   90.00
_cell.angle_gamma   90.00
#
_symmetry.space_group_name_H-M   'P 1'
#
loop_
_entity.id
_entity.type
_entity.pdbx_description
1 polymer ?
#
loop_
_entity_poly.entity_id
_entity_poly.type
_entity_poly.pdbx_seq_one_letter_code
_entity_poly.pdbx_strand_id
1 'polypeptide(L)'
;VASGDKNFPTDLTENIDVHSNVSAYPIGESGDNFSEEFYNLFDRNMNTKYYAHEATSFYVEIDLEKSYTIESYAITSAHDYPDRDPRKWILNAYNEELGWVELDRQTDTYFPTRYSTLKYNVNSSTGFTKVMLDVEANNGAKDIQLLKFQIFGKEFNGAGINAAQDKTLSIIADQGKIIISQTEGKPVNYTVYNLSGTVIEQGTTDVSYREIVLNAGAYIVSANDGSKNK
;
A
#
# COMPACT_ATOMS: atom_id res chain seq x y z
N VAL A 1 -21.27 -16.26 14.23
CA VAL A 1 -20.14 -15.69 13.46
C VAL A 1 -19.85 -14.34 14.08
N ALA A 2 -18.77 -14.22 14.85
CA ALA A 2 -18.36 -12.96 15.46
C ALA A 2 -17.97 -11.99 14.33
N SER A 3 -18.61 -10.83 14.28
CA SER A 3 -18.14 -9.72 13.44
C SER A 3 -16.78 -9.31 13.99
N GLY A 4 -15.71 -9.59 13.24
CA GLY A 4 -14.36 -9.13 13.59
C GLY A 4 -14.38 -7.64 13.85
N ASP A 5 -13.68 -7.24 14.90
CA ASP A 5 -13.57 -5.84 15.30
C ASP A 5 -12.87 -5.07 14.15
N LYS A 6 -13.60 -4.20 13.45
CA LYS A 6 -13.14 -3.47 12.25
C LYS A 6 -11.98 -2.49 12.52
N ASN A 7 -11.52 -2.41 13.76
CA ASN A 7 -10.45 -1.51 14.18
C ASN A 7 -9.04 -2.10 14.17
N PHE A 8 -8.91 -3.43 14.03
CA PHE A 8 -7.58 -4.06 13.94
C PHE A 8 -7.17 -4.31 12.50
N PRO A 9 -5.87 -4.18 12.19
CA PRO A 9 -5.36 -4.54 10.87
C PRO A 9 -5.56 -6.03 10.62
N THR A 10 -6.10 -6.36 9.45
CA THR A 10 -6.27 -7.75 8.99
C THR A 10 -5.12 -8.13 8.09
N ASP A 11 -4.79 -9.41 8.02
CA ASP A 11 -3.89 -9.96 7.01
C ASP A 11 -4.62 -9.97 5.66
N LEU A 12 -4.26 -9.03 4.78
CA LEU A 12 -4.87 -8.87 3.46
C LEU A 12 -4.48 -9.99 2.50
N THR A 13 -3.45 -10.75 2.83
CA THR A 13 -2.98 -11.90 2.04
C THR A 13 -3.60 -13.23 2.48
N GLU A 14 -4.42 -13.24 3.54
CA GLU A 14 -4.93 -14.46 4.17
C GLU A 14 -5.78 -15.34 3.23
N ASN A 15 -6.63 -14.72 2.42
CA ASN A 15 -7.57 -15.42 1.55
C ASN A 15 -7.49 -14.92 0.11
N ILE A 16 -6.31 -14.43 -0.29
CA ILE A 16 -6.11 -13.91 -1.64
C ILE A 16 -6.21 -15.05 -2.67
N ASP A 17 -6.92 -14.80 -3.77
CA ASP A 17 -6.84 -15.68 -4.94
C ASP A 17 -5.52 -15.44 -5.66
N VAL A 18 -4.52 -16.26 -5.31
CA VAL A 18 -3.15 -16.11 -5.83
C VAL A 18 -3.07 -16.27 -7.35
N HIS A 19 -4.00 -17.00 -7.96
CA HIS A 19 -3.99 -17.24 -9.41
C HIS A 19 -4.58 -16.05 -10.20
N SER A 20 -5.49 -15.32 -9.60
CA SER A 20 -6.14 -14.17 -10.23
C SER A 20 -5.49 -12.83 -9.85
N ASN A 21 -5.03 -12.71 -8.61
CA ASN A 21 -4.69 -11.43 -8.01
C ASN A 21 -3.19 -11.26 -7.69
N VAL A 22 -2.36 -12.26 -7.98
CA VAL A 22 -0.92 -12.18 -7.72
C VAL A 22 -0.12 -12.46 -8.97
N SER A 23 0.89 -11.65 -9.23
CA SER A 23 1.91 -11.87 -10.24
C SER A 23 3.31 -11.75 -9.67
N ALA A 24 4.25 -12.49 -10.22
CA ALA A 24 5.65 -12.45 -9.79
C ALA A 24 6.61 -12.71 -10.95
N TYR A 25 7.84 -12.23 -10.82
CA TYR A 25 8.92 -12.59 -11.72
C TYR A 25 10.27 -12.56 -10.97
N PRO A 26 11.08 -13.64 -11.08
CA PRO A 26 10.71 -14.94 -11.64
C PRO A 26 9.55 -15.60 -10.89
N ILE A 27 8.84 -16.51 -11.55
CA ILE A 27 7.69 -17.21 -10.93
C ILE A 27 8.12 -18.24 -9.87
N GLY A 28 9.38 -18.63 -9.86
CA GLY A 28 9.94 -19.68 -9.02
C GLY A 28 10.08 -21.01 -9.75
N GLU A 29 10.57 -22.02 -9.04
CA GLU A 29 10.88 -23.34 -9.58
C GLU A 29 9.74 -24.33 -9.35
N SER A 30 9.48 -25.18 -10.35
CA SER A 30 8.54 -26.29 -10.23
C SER A 30 9.04 -27.51 -10.99
N GLY A 31 8.60 -28.68 -10.55
CA GLY A 31 8.92 -29.98 -11.17
C GLY A 31 7.85 -31.01 -10.87
N ASP A 32 8.03 -32.27 -11.32
CA ASP A 32 7.00 -33.31 -11.27
C ASP A 32 6.43 -33.60 -9.87
N ASN A 33 7.19 -33.34 -8.81
CA ASN A 33 6.80 -33.66 -7.43
C ASN A 33 7.01 -32.50 -6.44
N PHE A 34 7.32 -31.29 -6.90
CA PHE A 34 7.51 -30.12 -6.04
C PHE A 34 7.10 -28.84 -6.75
N SER A 35 6.74 -27.83 -5.96
CA SER A 35 6.56 -26.46 -6.42
C SER A 35 7.22 -25.53 -5.41
N GLU A 36 8.08 -24.64 -5.88
CA GLU A 36 8.68 -23.55 -5.14
C GLU A 36 8.34 -22.19 -5.79
N GLU A 37 7.17 -22.15 -6.44
CA GLU A 37 6.64 -20.96 -7.09
C GLU A 37 6.13 -19.93 -6.08
N PHE A 38 5.88 -18.71 -6.54
CA PHE A 38 5.44 -17.57 -5.70
C PHE A 38 4.12 -17.83 -4.95
N TYR A 39 3.29 -18.77 -5.38
CA TYR A 39 2.07 -19.18 -4.67
C TYR A 39 2.36 -19.61 -3.23
N ASN A 40 3.53 -20.21 -3.00
CA ASN A 40 3.96 -20.66 -1.68
C ASN A 40 4.20 -19.51 -0.69
N LEU A 41 4.34 -18.27 -1.15
CA LEU A 41 4.42 -17.10 -0.27
C LEU A 41 3.12 -16.87 0.53
N PHE A 42 1.99 -17.41 0.04
CA PHE A 42 0.65 -17.13 0.54
C PHE A 42 -0.11 -18.37 1.05
N ASP A 43 0.45 -19.57 0.93
CA ASP A 43 -0.22 -20.84 1.25
C ASP A 43 -0.25 -21.20 2.74
N ARG A 44 0.38 -20.39 3.63
CA ARG A 44 0.52 -20.61 5.09
C ARG A 44 1.18 -21.92 5.50
N ASN A 45 1.70 -22.69 4.56
CA ASN A 45 2.42 -23.90 4.84
C ASN A 45 3.91 -23.58 5.10
N MET A 46 4.36 -23.80 6.33
CA MET A 46 5.74 -23.51 6.73
C MET A 46 6.77 -24.50 6.13
N ASN A 47 6.32 -25.52 5.42
CA ASN A 47 7.19 -26.49 4.74
C ASN A 47 7.39 -26.17 3.24
N THR A 48 6.68 -25.18 2.71
CA THR A 48 6.80 -24.70 1.33
C THR A 48 7.40 -23.31 1.31
N LYS A 49 8.13 -22.97 0.27
CA LYS A 49 8.76 -21.66 0.08
C LYS A 49 8.72 -21.26 -1.39
N TYR A 50 8.95 -19.99 -1.64
CA TYR A 50 9.38 -19.49 -2.94
C TYR A 50 10.89 -19.70 -3.10
N TYR A 51 11.31 -20.16 -4.27
CA TYR A 51 12.72 -20.27 -4.66
C TYR A 51 12.87 -20.05 -6.15
N ALA A 52 13.84 -19.23 -6.54
CA ALA A 52 14.22 -19.03 -7.94
C ALA A 52 15.71 -19.27 -8.15
N HIS A 53 16.01 -20.19 -9.08
CA HIS A 53 17.36 -20.53 -9.46
C HIS A 53 17.98 -19.48 -10.38
N GLU A 54 19.28 -19.20 -10.20
CA GLU A 54 20.03 -18.20 -10.97
C GLU A 54 19.36 -16.79 -11.00
N ALA A 55 18.67 -16.45 -9.91
CA ALA A 55 18.07 -15.14 -9.69
C ALA A 55 18.49 -14.61 -8.33
N THR A 56 18.92 -13.36 -8.26
CA THR A 56 19.31 -12.67 -7.02
C THR A 56 18.31 -11.62 -6.58
N SER A 57 17.24 -11.44 -7.35
CA SER A 57 16.16 -10.49 -7.15
C SER A 57 14.84 -11.08 -7.64
N PHE A 58 13.72 -10.56 -7.15
CA PHE A 58 12.38 -10.88 -7.65
C PHE A 58 11.40 -9.77 -7.26
N TYR A 59 10.27 -9.70 -7.93
CA TYR A 59 9.13 -8.95 -7.43
C TYR A 59 7.89 -9.83 -7.32
N VAL A 60 7.00 -9.45 -6.41
CA VAL A 60 5.64 -9.99 -6.33
C VAL A 60 4.67 -8.84 -6.16
N GLU A 61 3.71 -8.73 -7.07
CA GLU A 61 2.64 -7.74 -7.08
C GLU A 61 1.31 -8.41 -6.69
N ILE A 62 0.56 -7.75 -5.83
CA ILE A 62 -0.74 -8.19 -5.32
C ILE A 62 -1.77 -7.15 -5.70
N ASP A 63 -2.86 -7.55 -6.39
CA ASP A 63 -4.08 -6.78 -6.53
C ASP A 63 -4.98 -7.07 -5.33
N LEU A 64 -5.32 -6.04 -4.58
CA LEU A 64 -6.13 -6.16 -3.37
C LEU A 64 -7.63 -6.12 -3.65
N GLU A 65 -8.04 -5.99 -4.92
CA GLU A 65 -9.42 -5.87 -5.41
C GLU A 65 -10.19 -4.65 -4.86
N LYS A 66 -9.81 -4.17 -3.69
CA LYS A 66 -10.37 -3.00 -3.02
C LYS A 66 -9.24 -2.09 -2.53
N SER A 67 -9.63 -0.92 -2.09
CA SER A 67 -8.69 0.03 -1.49
C SER A 67 -8.47 -0.25 0.00
N TYR A 68 -7.20 -0.30 0.44
CA TYR A 68 -6.80 -0.53 1.83
C TYR A 68 -5.72 0.47 2.25
N THR A 69 -5.78 0.95 3.49
CA THR A 69 -4.60 1.53 4.14
C THR A 69 -3.66 0.39 4.51
N ILE A 70 -2.36 0.56 4.23
CA ILE A 70 -1.34 -0.43 4.59
C ILE A 70 -0.71 0.02 5.91
N GLU A 71 -0.86 -0.79 6.96
CA GLU A 71 -0.32 -0.47 8.28
C GLU A 71 1.03 -1.10 8.55
N SER A 72 1.20 -2.34 8.08
CA SER A 72 2.47 -3.07 8.21
C SER A 72 2.56 -4.20 7.21
N TYR A 73 3.76 -4.73 7.05
CA TYR A 73 4.00 -5.97 6.31
C TYR A 73 4.99 -6.86 7.07
N ALA A 74 5.02 -8.15 6.71
CA ALA A 74 5.94 -9.10 7.27
C ALA A 74 6.52 -10.01 6.19
N ILE A 75 7.79 -10.35 6.32
CA ILE A 75 8.47 -11.36 5.52
C ILE A 75 9.13 -12.40 6.42
N THR A 76 9.09 -13.66 6.00
CA THR A 76 9.62 -14.79 6.78
C THR A 76 10.69 -15.50 6.00
N SER A 77 11.86 -15.70 6.61
CA SER A 77 12.98 -16.45 6.00
C SER A 77 12.67 -17.94 5.85
N ALA A 78 13.22 -18.55 4.83
CA ALA A 78 13.11 -19.97 4.61
C ALA A 78 13.87 -20.81 5.69
N HIS A 79 13.73 -22.12 5.61
CA HIS A 79 14.30 -23.06 6.58
C HIS A 79 15.79 -23.35 6.36
N ASP A 80 16.34 -23.01 5.21
CA ASP A 80 17.68 -23.35 4.74
C ASP A 80 18.42 -22.12 4.18
N TYR A 81 19.64 -22.27 3.73
CA TYR A 81 20.50 -21.38 2.95
C TYR A 81 20.28 -19.86 3.20
N PRO A 82 20.80 -19.32 4.30
CA PRO A 82 20.59 -17.90 4.67
C PRO A 82 21.17 -16.88 3.67
N ASP A 83 22.09 -17.28 2.83
CA ASP A 83 22.67 -16.49 1.75
C ASP A 83 21.71 -16.23 0.59
N ARG A 84 20.61 -17.00 0.48
CA ARG A 84 19.53 -16.82 -0.47
C ARG A 84 18.44 -15.85 0.00
N ASP A 85 18.41 -15.48 1.28
CA ASP A 85 17.37 -14.61 1.84
C ASP A 85 17.45 -13.19 1.24
N PRO A 86 16.34 -12.47 1.12
CA PRO A 86 16.31 -11.05 0.78
C PRO A 86 17.18 -10.22 1.72
N ARG A 87 17.95 -9.28 1.15
CA ARG A 87 18.77 -8.32 1.87
C ARG A 87 18.36 -6.88 1.63
N LYS A 88 17.92 -6.60 0.39
CA LYS A 88 17.45 -5.28 -0.03
C LYS A 88 16.11 -5.42 -0.72
N TRP A 89 15.17 -4.57 -0.33
CA TRP A 89 13.85 -4.54 -0.99
C TRP A 89 13.15 -3.20 -0.78
N ILE A 90 12.15 -2.99 -1.62
CA ILE A 90 11.20 -1.89 -1.53
C ILE A 90 9.80 -2.47 -1.40
N LEU A 91 9.01 -1.93 -0.49
CA LEU A 91 7.57 -2.10 -0.52
C LEU A 91 6.95 -0.91 -1.23
N ASN A 92 6.33 -1.16 -2.37
CA ASN A 92 5.58 -0.17 -3.14
C ASN A 92 4.08 -0.44 -3.03
N ALA A 93 3.27 0.60 -3.14
CA ALA A 93 1.83 0.47 -3.27
C ALA A 93 1.30 1.38 -4.36
N TYR A 94 0.18 0.98 -4.99
CA TYR A 94 -0.41 1.69 -6.11
C TYR A 94 -1.76 2.31 -5.73
N ASN A 95 -1.92 3.54 -6.16
CA ASN A 95 -3.16 4.27 -6.11
C ASN A 95 -3.36 4.96 -7.48
N GLU A 96 -4.59 5.00 -7.99
CA GLU A 96 -4.85 5.57 -9.33
C GLU A 96 -4.46 7.05 -9.46
N GLU A 97 -4.53 7.81 -8.36
CA GLU A 97 -4.21 9.23 -8.37
C GLU A 97 -2.69 9.47 -8.25
N LEU A 98 -1.99 8.65 -7.46
CA LEU A 98 -0.57 8.84 -7.12
C LEU A 98 0.36 7.98 -7.97
N GLY A 99 -0.18 6.94 -8.64
CA GLY A 99 0.62 5.89 -9.25
C GLY A 99 1.29 5.00 -8.19
N TRP A 100 2.45 4.45 -8.51
CA TRP A 100 3.26 3.69 -7.56
C TRP A 100 3.97 4.61 -6.56
N VAL A 101 3.81 4.32 -5.27
CA VAL A 101 4.39 5.05 -4.14
C VAL A 101 5.26 4.10 -3.33
N GLU A 102 6.49 4.49 -3.05
CA GLU A 102 7.37 3.77 -2.11
C GLU A 102 6.84 3.96 -0.68
N LEU A 103 6.49 2.86 -0.01
CA LEU A 103 6.03 2.88 1.37
C LEU A 103 7.12 2.59 2.37
N ASP A 104 8.07 1.71 2.01
CA ASP A 104 9.21 1.35 2.86
C ASP A 104 10.38 0.84 2.02
N ARG A 105 11.60 1.00 2.54
CA ARG A 105 12.83 0.54 1.90
C ARG A 105 13.79 -0.05 2.93
N GLN A 106 14.24 -1.26 2.68
CA GLN A 106 15.26 -1.94 3.45
C GLN A 106 16.53 -2.14 2.61
N THR A 107 17.69 -1.77 3.13
CA THR A 107 18.93 -1.71 2.34
C THR A 107 20.03 -2.67 2.79
N ASP A 108 19.94 -3.19 4.01
CA ASP A 108 20.97 -4.08 4.58
C ASP A 108 20.39 -4.94 5.71
N THR A 109 19.41 -5.77 5.38
CA THR A 109 18.66 -6.55 6.35
C THR A 109 19.15 -7.99 6.39
N TYR A 110 19.19 -8.57 7.59
CA TYR A 110 19.52 -9.97 7.84
C TYR A 110 18.47 -10.62 8.74
N PHE A 111 18.09 -11.84 8.41
CA PHE A 111 17.25 -12.65 9.27
C PHE A 111 18.08 -13.29 10.38
N PRO A 112 17.73 -13.11 11.66
CA PRO A 112 18.58 -13.57 12.78
C PRO A 112 18.66 -15.10 12.88
N THR A 113 17.62 -15.80 12.46
CA THR A 113 17.54 -17.28 12.45
C THR A 113 16.71 -17.76 11.27
N ARG A 114 16.68 -19.09 11.05
CA ARG A 114 15.74 -19.69 10.09
C ARG A 114 14.30 -19.59 10.62
N TYR A 115 13.32 -19.52 9.70
CA TYR A 115 11.91 -19.28 10.02
C TYR A 115 11.66 -17.95 10.77
N SER A 116 12.59 -17.03 10.68
CA SER A 116 12.47 -15.72 11.35
C SER A 116 11.54 -14.81 10.54
N THR A 117 10.59 -14.20 11.24
CA THR A 117 9.69 -13.21 10.66
C THR A 117 10.13 -11.81 11.07
N LEU A 118 10.35 -10.96 10.07
CA LEU A 118 10.60 -9.54 10.24
C LEU A 118 9.34 -8.78 9.90
N LYS A 119 8.91 -7.89 10.79
CA LYS A 119 7.71 -7.06 10.61
C LYS A 119 8.08 -5.59 10.60
N TYR A 120 7.53 -4.85 9.64
CA TYR A 120 7.77 -3.41 9.43
C TYR A 120 6.46 -2.64 9.45
N ASN A 121 6.44 -1.52 10.18
CA ASN A 121 5.29 -0.63 10.22
C ASN A 121 5.44 0.43 9.11
N VAL A 122 4.40 0.60 8.35
CA VAL A 122 4.30 1.56 7.25
C VAL A 122 3.37 2.72 7.62
N ASN A 123 2.20 2.40 8.19
CA ASN A 123 1.19 3.35 8.66
C ASN A 123 0.74 4.34 7.59
N SER A 124 0.35 3.84 6.42
CA SER A 124 -0.16 4.70 5.35
C SER A 124 -1.50 5.35 5.74
N SER A 125 -1.69 6.59 5.37
CA SER A 125 -2.97 7.31 5.53
C SER A 125 -3.84 7.29 4.27
N THR A 126 -3.29 6.81 3.16
CA THR A 126 -3.93 6.73 1.84
C THR A 126 -4.33 5.30 1.54
N GLY A 127 -5.43 5.13 0.81
CA GLY A 127 -5.86 3.83 0.33
C GLY A 127 -5.13 3.42 -0.94
N PHE A 128 -4.73 2.15 -1.01
CA PHE A 128 -4.04 1.54 -2.14
C PHE A 128 -4.79 0.31 -2.62
N THR A 129 -4.79 0.09 -3.93
CA THR A 129 -5.45 -1.07 -4.56
C THR A 129 -4.48 -2.18 -4.93
N LYS A 130 -3.18 -1.88 -5.00
CA LYS A 130 -2.14 -2.88 -5.23
C LYS A 130 -0.95 -2.66 -4.32
N VAL A 131 -0.22 -3.73 -4.03
CA VAL A 131 1.05 -3.70 -3.30
C VAL A 131 2.08 -4.55 -4.03
N MET A 132 3.33 -4.11 -4.07
CA MET A 132 4.44 -4.84 -4.67
C MET A 132 5.62 -4.89 -3.70
N LEU A 133 6.07 -6.10 -3.41
CA LEU A 133 7.38 -6.33 -2.80
C LEU A 133 8.40 -6.50 -3.94
N ASP A 134 9.32 -5.57 -4.05
CA ASP A 134 10.41 -5.56 -5.02
C ASP A 134 11.72 -5.86 -4.30
N VAL A 135 12.19 -7.09 -4.40
CA VAL A 135 13.46 -7.53 -3.79
C VAL A 135 14.59 -7.28 -4.76
N GLU A 136 15.41 -6.28 -4.45
CA GLU A 136 16.52 -5.81 -5.29
C GLU A 136 17.78 -6.69 -5.18
N ALA A 137 18.00 -7.33 -4.03
CA ALA A 137 19.17 -8.21 -3.81
C ALA A 137 18.93 -9.20 -2.68
N ASN A 138 19.57 -10.36 -2.79
CA ASN A 138 19.69 -11.35 -1.74
C ASN A 138 20.98 -11.16 -0.90
N ASN A 139 21.26 -12.11 0.00
CA ASN A 139 22.40 -12.08 0.91
C ASN A 139 23.68 -12.73 0.32
N GLY A 140 23.83 -12.75 -1.01
CA GLY A 140 25.07 -13.10 -1.70
C GLY A 140 25.09 -14.43 -2.44
N ALA A 141 24.02 -15.24 -2.40
CA ALA A 141 23.89 -16.43 -3.22
C ALA A 141 23.57 -16.09 -4.68
N LYS A 142 23.73 -17.07 -5.57
CA LYS A 142 23.28 -16.97 -6.97
C LYS A 142 21.76 -17.20 -7.14
N ASP A 143 21.10 -17.70 -6.11
CA ASP A 143 19.69 -18.04 -6.07
C ASP A 143 18.98 -17.19 -5.01
N ILE A 144 17.68 -17.03 -5.10
CA ILE A 144 16.88 -16.28 -4.12
C ILE A 144 15.73 -17.14 -3.58
N GLN A 145 15.32 -16.90 -2.34
CA GLN A 145 14.20 -17.57 -1.70
C GLN A 145 13.49 -16.68 -0.69
N LEU A 146 12.24 -17.01 -0.39
CA LEU A 146 11.47 -16.43 0.72
C LEU A 146 10.40 -17.43 1.17
N LEU A 147 10.15 -17.54 2.48
CA LEU A 147 9.13 -18.46 2.97
C LEU A 147 7.73 -17.87 2.84
N LYS A 148 7.49 -16.70 3.43
CA LYS A 148 6.17 -16.06 3.45
C LYS A 148 6.27 -14.54 3.30
N PHE A 149 5.23 -13.97 2.68
CA PHE A 149 5.00 -12.54 2.60
C PHE A 149 3.56 -12.23 3.02
N GLN A 150 3.39 -11.27 3.93
CA GLN A 150 2.09 -10.88 4.49
C GLN A 150 1.96 -9.36 4.51
N ILE A 151 0.76 -8.87 4.26
CA ILE A 151 0.41 -7.45 4.30
C ILE A 151 -0.75 -7.27 5.27
N PHE A 152 -0.63 -6.29 6.16
CA PHE A 152 -1.65 -5.97 7.15
C PHE A 152 -2.20 -4.57 6.91
N GLY A 153 -3.52 -4.46 6.89
CA GLY A 153 -4.19 -3.20 6.62
C GLY A 153 -5.65 -3.20 7.02
N LYS A 154 -6.30 -2.10 6.71
CA LYS A 154 -7.74 -1.91 6.91
C LYS A 154 -8.37 -1.48 5.60
N GLU A 155 -9.59 -1.96 5.33
CA GLU A 155 -10.34 -1.47 4.19
C GLU A 155 -10.44 0.05 4.27
N PHE A 156 -9.96 0.71 3.24
CA PHE A 156 -10.04 2.14 3.10
C PHE A 156 -11.43 2.49 2.58
N ASN A 157 -12.35 2.58 3.51
CA ASN A 157 -13.65 3.19 3.22
C ASN A 157 -13.44 4.69 3.26
N GLY A 158 -12.94 5.25 2.15
CA GLY A 158 -12.61 6.65 2.10
C GLY A 158 -13.61 7.51 2.88
N ALA A 159 -13.25 7.93 4.09
CA ALA A 159 -13.70 9.19 4.63
C ALA A 159 -12.87 10.28 3.93
N GLY A 160 -12.74 10.11 2.66
CA GLY A 160 -12.26 11.04 1.71
C GLY A 160 -13.40 11.15 0.75
N ILE A 161 -14.16 12.23 0.88
CA ILE A 161 -14.93 12.77 -0.22
C ILE A 161 -15.43 11.63 -1.12
N ASN A 162 -16.68 11.20 -0.97
CA ASN A 162 -17.46 10.86 -2.15
C ASN A 162 -17.44 12.13 -2.99
N ALA A 163 -16.36 12.37 -3.69
CA ALA A 163 -16.42 13.04 -4.94
C ALA A 163 -17.36 12.15 -5.75
N ALA A 164 -18.65 12.41 -5.72
CA ALA A 164 -19.41 12.31 -6.96
C ALA A 164 -18.38 12.83 -7.95
N GLN A 165 -17.88 11.96 -8.84
CA GLN A 165 -16.82 12.30 -9.78
C GLN A 165 -17.27 13.50 -10.60
N ASP A 166 -17.19 14.63 -9.98
CA ASP A 166 -17.11 15.89 -10.66
C ASP A 166 -15.63 16.01 -11.01
N LYS A 167 -15.30 15.57 -12.22
CA LYS A 167 -13.93 15.67 -12.78
C LYS A 167 -13.43 17.12 -12.80
N THR A 168 -14.18 18.03 -12.24
CA THR A 168 -13.95 19.46 -12.29
C THR A 168 -13.38 20.06 -11.00
N LEU A 169 -13.58 19.39 -9.85
CA LEU A 169 -13.08 19.84 -8.55
C LEU A 169 -12.11 18.81 -7.96
N SER A 170 -10.91 19.25 -7.61
CA SER A 170 -9.89 18.44 -6.95
C SER A 170 -9.39 19.11 -5.68
N ILE A 171 -9.18 18.34 -4.61
CA ILE A 171 -8.57 18.78 -3.36
C ILE A 171 -7.39 17.87 -3.07
N ILE A 172 -6.19 18.42 -3.03
CA ILE A 172 -4.94 17.70 -2.80
C ILE A 172 -4.27 18.24 -1.55
N ALA A 173 -3.77 17.36 -0.68
CA ALA A 173 -2.90 17.72 0.43
C ALA A 173 -1.45 17.39 0.07
N ASP A 174 -0.57 18.40 0.11
CA ASP A 174 0.85 18.24 -0.18
C ASP A 174 1.68 19.10 0.80
N GLN A 175 2.63 18.45 1.48
CA GLN A 175 3.68 19.09 2.32
C GLN A 175 3.20 20.27 3.20
N GLY A 176 2.07 20.11 3.90
CA GLY A 176 1.52 21.15 4.77
C GLY A 176 0.67 22.21 4.04
N LYS A 177 0.28 21.92 2.82
CA LYS A 177 -0.62 22.73 2.01
C LYS A 177 -1.84 21.93 1.59
N ILE A 178 -2.97 22.61 1.44
CA ILE A 178 -4.16 22.10 0.75
C ILE A 178 -4.28 22.88 -0.56
N ILE A 179 -4.39 22.14 -1.64
CA ILE A 179 -4.58 22.68 -2.99
C ILE A 179 -6.00 22.37 -3.42
N ILE A 180 -6.79 23.39 -3.67
CA ILE A 180 -8.13 23.27 -4.25
C ILE A 180 -8.03 23.74 -5.70
N SER A 181 -8.33 22.84 -6.64
CA SER A 181 -8.31 23.15 -8.07
C SER A 181 -9.62 22.77 -8.75
N GLN A 182 -9.98 23.50 -9.79
CA GLN A 182 -11.16 23.27 -10.59
C GLN A 182 -10.89 23.56 -12.06
N THR A 183 -11.60 22.84 -12.97
CA THR A 183 -11.38 22.94 -14.42
C THR A 183 -12.44 23.76 -15.16
N GLU A 184 -13.59 24.07 -14.54
CA GLU A 184 -14.71 24.76 -15.20
C GLU A 184 -14.75 26.29 -14.98
N GLY A 185 -13.79 26.87 -14.25
CA GLY A 185 -13.74 28.31 -14.00
C GLY A 185 -14.88 28.85 -13.11
N LYS A 186 -15.55 27.98 -12.35
CA LYS A 186 -16.61 28.37 -11.41
C LYS A 186 -16.04 28.66 -10.02
N PRO A 187 -16.58 29.64 -9.28
CA PRO A 187 -16.17 29.84 -7.90
C PRO A 187 -16.46 28.62 -7.03
N VAL A 188 -15.52 28.21 -6.19
CA VAL A 188 -15.68 27.14 -5.22
C VAL A 188 -15.61 27.72 -3.82
N ASN A 189 -16.68 27.56 -3.04
CA ASN A 189 -16.65 27.89 -1.63
C ASN A 189 -15.99 26.77 -0.86
N TYR A 190 -15.03 27.08 -0.01
CA TYR A 190 -14.33 26.09 0.82
C TYR A 190 -14.34 26.49 2.30
N THR A 191 -14.27 25.48 3.15
CA THR A 191 -14.11 25.63 4.60
C THR A 191 -13.18 24.53 5.11
N VAL A 192 -12.17 24.91 5.86
CA VAL A 192 -11.22 24.01 6.52
C VAL A 192 -11.53 23.97 8.00
N TYR A 193 -11.69 22.79 8.55
CA TYR A 193 -11.95 22.55 9.97
C TYR A 193 -10.80 21.76 10.58
N ASN A 194 -10.53 21.95 11.87
CA ASN A 194 -9.75 21.01 12.65
C ASN A 194 -10.60 19.78 13.04
N LEU A 195 -10.01 18.78 13.66
CA LEU A 195 -10.72 17.56 14.10
C LEU A 195 -11.79 17.80 15.17
N SER A 196 -11.78 18.94 15.87
CA SER A 196 -12.83 19.35 16.81
C SER A 196 -14.00 20.08 16.14
N GLY A 197 -13.98 20.22 14.81
CA GLY A 197 -15.02 20.92 14.04
C GLY A 197 -14.91 22.45 14.04
N THR A 198 -13.82 23.01 14.58
CA THR A 198 -13.58 24.47 14.56
C THR A 198 -13.11 24.88 13.18
N VAL A 199 -13.70 25.93 12.62
CA VAL A 199 -13.25 26.53 11.36
C VAL A 199 -11.87 27.17 11.53
N ILE A 200 -10.92 26.73 10.73
CA ILE A 200 -9.54 27.24 10.67
C ILE A 200 -9.39 28.28 9.56
N GLU A 201 -9.99 27.98 8.40
CA GLU A 201 -10.00 28.88 7.25
C GLU A 201 -11.26 28.64 6.42
N GLN A 202 -11.77 29.69 5.78
CA GLN A 202 -12.85 29.62 4.82
C GLN A 202 -12.71 30.71 3.76
N GLY A 203 -13.21 30.43 2.58
CA GLY A 203 -13.15 31.38 1.48
C GLY A 203 -13.81 30.86 0.21
N THR A 204 -13.63 31.63 -0.84
CA THR A 204 -14.08 31.28 -2.19
C THR A 204 -12.87 31.33 -3.13
N THR A 205 -12.74 30.35 -4.00
CA THR A 205 -11.78 30.41 -5.10
C THR A 205 -12.43 31.10 -6.28
N ASP A 206 -11.87 32.21 -6.73
CA ASP A 206 -12.26 32.94 -7.96
C ASP A 206 -11.36 32.58 -9.14
N VAL A 207 -10.43 31.68 -8.93
CA VAL A 207 -9.48 31.16 -9.91
C VAL A 207 -9.53 29.63 -9.93
N SER A 208 -9.04 29.01 -10.98
CA SER A 208 -9.00 27.55 -11.14
C SER A 208 -8.16 26.80 -10.08
N TYR A 209 -7.49 27.55 -9.20
CA TYR A 209 -6.53 27.01 -8.25
C TYR A 209 -6.42 27.89 -6.99
N ARG A 210 -6.45 27.27 -5.81
CA ARG A 210 -6.20 27.93 -4.52
C ARG A 210 -5.28 27.05 -3.67
N GLU A 211 -4.23 27.66 -3.15
CA GLU A 211 -3.30 27.06 -2.19
C GLU A 211 -3.58 27.60 -0.78
N ILE A 212 -3.71 26.72 0.21
CA ILE A 212 -3.95 27.04 1.61
C ILE A 212 -2.80 26.42 2.41
N VAL A 213 -1.98 27.24 3.05
CA VAL A 213 -0.88 26.77 3.90
C VAL A 213 -1.42 26.53 5.31
N LEU A 214 -1.21 25.34 5.85
CA LEU A 214 -1.64 24.94 7.18
C LEU A 214 -0.44 24.45 8.01
N ASN A 215 -0.54 24.56 9.32
CA ASN A 215 0.41 23.92 10.22
C ASN A 215 0.28 22.39 10.13
N ALA A 216 1.31 21.66 10.54
CA ALA A 216 1.24 20.21 10.61
C ALA A 216 0.03 19.77 11.46
N GLY A 217 -0.83 18.92 10.90
CA GLY A 217 -2.05 18.48 11.56
C GLY A 217 -2.99 17.72 10.61
N ALA A 218 -4.10 17.24 11.16
CA ALA A 218 -5.19 16.65 10.39
C ALA A 218 -6.36 17.64 10.31
N TYR A 219 -6.95 17.77 9.13
CA TYR A 219 -7.99 18.75 8.82
C TYR A 219 -9.13 18.10 8.04
N ILE A 220 -10.32 18.68 8.16
CA ILE A 220 -11.47 18.34 7.33
C ILE A 220 -11.68 19.52 6.38
N VAL A 221 -11.72 19.24 5.08
CA VAL A 221 -11.95 20.27 4.04
C VAL A 221 -13.31 20.01 3.41
N SER A 222 -14.15 21.03 3.39
CA SER A 222 -15.40 21.05 2.65
C SER A 222 -15.27 22.04 1.49
N ALA A 223 -15.57 21.61 0.27
CA ALA A 223 -15.59 22.49 -0.90
C ALA A 223 -16.86 22.23 -1.73
N ASN A 224 -17.46 23.32 -2.24
CA ASN A 224 -18.70 23.26 -3.01
C ASN A 224 -18.69 24.33 -4.10
N ASP A 225 -18.93 23.93 -5.33
CA ASP A 225 -19.03 24.80 -6.53
C ASP A 225 -20.43 25.42 -6.74
N GLY A 226 -21.36 25.20 -5.79
CA GLY A 226 -22.73 25.68 -5.89
C GLY A 226 -23.66 24.79 -6.74
N SER A 227 -23.16 23.70 -7.30
CA SER A 227 -24.02 22.69 -7.92
C SER A 227 -24.80 21.97 -6.82
N LYS A 228 -26.13 21.99 -6.91
CA LYS A 228 -26.98 21.33 -5.91
C LYS A 228 -26.73 19.84 -5.95
N ASN A 229 -26.40 19.25 -4.80
CA ASN A 229 -26.53 17.82 -4.61
C ASN A 229 -27.95 17.38 -4.99
N LYS A 230 -28.07 16.56 -6.03
CA LYS A 230 -29.30 15.83 -6.34
C LYS A 230 -29.31 14.53 -5.59
#